data_85e271a31b27080d177df6063f69d45a
#
_entry.id   85e271a31b27080d177df6063f69d45a
#
_cell.length_a   1.000
_cell.length_b   1.000
_cell.length_c   1.000
_cell.angle_alpha   90.00
_cell.angle_beta   90.00
_cell.angle_gamma   90.00
#
_symmetry.space_group_name_H-M   'P 1'
#
loop_
_entity.id
_entity.type
_entity.pdbx_description
1 polymer ?
#
loop_
_entity_poly.entity_id
_entity_poly.type
_entity_poly.pdbx_seq_one_letter_code
_entity_poly.pdbx_strand_id
1 'polypeptide(L)'
;MRKRLDTGTPAAKPVPGIIRRWALLSFFAIALANMRFSGIPDLPGWGAALLQIVGWGCFCAMFMRFERLSANANRIVCFTGIATAVALMAAARLIWHAPVSVYRSDIIILILANMALFGSLTWLFTRNDIRARLAILVLLVALRTGAGVEGSWTQALWDMTPVPWLFRFDYLKYLCIIIPGTIAGDAIFAAMQRTPGKETEKPNRPVSIGILILTAAIFVTNMWGLFTRHLVWNIVLTLVFGFAAMYMLRKERSNQHDLYVSLFGWGFFWL
;
A
#
# COMPACT_ATOMS: atom_id res chain seq x y z
N MET A 1 5.79 11.47 8.39
CA MET A 1 4.82 12.56 8.08
C MET A 1 4.22 13.13 9.36
N ARG A 2 3.60 12.33 10.21
CA ARG A 2 2.96 12.75 11.48
C ARG A 2 3.89 13.59 12.38
N LYS A 3 5.11 13.12 12.68
CA LYS A 3 6.09 13.85 13.49
C LYS A 3 6.34 15.31 13.03
N ARG A 4 6.38 15.56 11.72
CA ARG A 4 6.57 16.91 11.17
C ARG A 4 5.32 17.77 11.28
N LEU A 5 4.13 17.17 11.19
CA LEU A 5 2.87 17.89 11.30
C LEU A 5 2.54 18.26 12.75
N ASP A 6 2.93 17.39 13.70
CA ASP A 6 2.75 17.63 15.13
C ASP A 6 3.68 18.75 15.64
N THR A 7 4.79 19.06 14.92
CA THR A 7 5.69 20.21 15.19
C THR A 7 5.23 21.51 14.53
N GLY A 8 3.94 21.64 14.17
CA GLY A 8 3.35 22.89 13.66
C GLY A 8 3.52 23.12 12.15
N THR A 9 3.96 22.11 11.38
CA THR A 9 4.04 22.24 9.92
C THR A 9 2.64 22.29 9.30
N PRO A 10 2.30 23.28 8.44
CA PRO A 10 0.99 23.36 7.80
C PRO A 10 0.66 22.10 6.98
N ALA A 11 -0.61 21.68 6.99
CA ALA A 11 -1.07 20.47 6.30
C ALA A 11 -0.82 20.48 4.78
N ALA A 12 -0.75 21.65 4.17
CA ALA A 12 -0.45 21.80 2.72
C ALA A 12 1.01 21.44 2.37
N LYS A 13 1.95 21.58 3.30
CA LYS A 13 3.39 21.40 3.04
C LYS A 13 3.80 19.99 2.58
N PRO A 14 3.19 18.86 3.04
CA PRO A 14 3.49 17.53 2.53
C PRO A 14 2.87 17.17 1.18
N VAL A 15 1.85 17.90 0.71
CA VAL A 15 1.10 17.59 -0.52
C VAL A 15 2.01 17.48 -1.76
N PRO A 16 2.94 18.42 -2.05
CA PRO A 16 3.85 18.29 -3.19
C PRO A 16 4.68 17.01 -3.14
N GLY A 17 5.07 16.57 -1.93
CA GLY A 17 5.80 15.31 -1.73
C GLY A 17 4.94 14.07 -2.02
N ILE A 18 3.65 14.12 -1.72
CA ILE A 18 2.69 13.05 -2.04
C ILE A 18 2.51 12.97 -3.56
N ILE A 19 2.25 14.10 -4.22
CA ILE A 19 2.08 14.18 -5.69
C ILE A 19 3.34 13.70 -6.40
N ARG A 20 4.53 14.12 -5.94
CA ARG A 20 5.79 13.66 -6.54
C ARG A 20 5.94 12.13 -6.45
N ARG A 21 5.61 11.51 -5.32
CA ARG A 21 5.67 10.05 -5.17
C ARG A 21 4.69 9.35 -6.09
N TRP A 22 3.46 9.85 -6.15
CA TRP A 22 2.45 9.33 -7.06
C TRP A 22 2.93 9.39 -8.51
N ALA A 23 3.41 10.55 -8.96
CA ALA A 23 3.90 10.73 -10.32
C ALA A 23 5.08 9.81 -10.66
N LEU A 24 6.05 9.65 -9.74
CA LEU A 24 7.18 8.74 -9.92
C LEU A 24 6.73 7.27 -10.00
N LEU A 25 5.81 6.83 -9.14
CA LEU A 25 5.30 5.46 -9.17
C LEU A 25 4.45 5.20 -10.41
N SER A 26 3.64 6.15 -10.84
CA SER A 26 2.85 6.05 -12.08
C SER A 26 3.76 5.98 -13.31
N PHE A 27 4.80 6.82 -13.37
CA PHE A 27 5.81 6.74 -14.41
C PHE A 27 6.53 5.38 -14.40
N PHE A 28 6.90 4.89 -13.22
CA PHE A 28 7.54 3.59 -13.07
C PHE A 28 6.66 2.45 -13.58
N ALA A 29 5.34 2.47 -13.28
CA ALA A 29 4.40 1.47 -13.77
C ALA A 29 4.34 1.43 -15.31
N ILE A 30 4.36 2.59 -15.95
CA ILE A 30 4.37 2.71 -17.42
C ILE A 30 5.72 2.28 -17.97
N ALA A 31 6.82 2.79 -17.42
CA ALA A 31 8.17 2.49 -17.90
C ALA A 31 8.49 1.00 -17.77
N LEU A 32 8.17 0.37 -16.64
CA LEU A 32 8.41 -1.06 -16.41
C LEU A 32 7.71 -1.94 -17.45
N ALA A 33 6.48 -1.61 -17.83
CA ALA A 33 5.73 -2.38 -18.83
C ALA A 33 6.27 -2.16 -20.27
N ASN A 34 6.80 -0.96 -20.56
CA ASN A 34 7.31 -0.60 -21.88
C ASN A 34 8.79 -0.92 -22.09
N MET A 35 9.56 -1.12 -21.01
CA MET A 35 10.98 -1.44 -21.07
C MET A 35 11.26 -2.97 -21.02
N ARG A 36 10.34 -3.78 -21.55
CA ARG A 36 10.51 -5.23 -21.73
C ARG A 36 11.17 -5.50 -23.08
N PHE A 37 12.49 -5.40 -23.15
CA PHE A 37 13.25 -5.49 -24.40
C PHE A 37 13.39 -6.91 -24.96
N SER A 38 13.15 -7.94 -24.15
CA SER A 38 13.25 -9.36 -24.55
C SER A 38 12.21 -9.80 -25.59
N GLY A 39 11.18 -8.98 -25.85
CA GLY A 39 10.16 -9.29 -26.85
C GLY A 39 10.32 -8.53 -28.19
N ILE A 40 11.45 -7.89 -28.43
CA ILE A 40 11.71 -7.13 -29.65
C ILE A 40 12.35 -8.06 -30.69
N PRO A 41 11.70 -8.31 -31.87
CA PRO A 41 12.14 -9.35 -32.81
C PRO A 41 13.55 -9.16 -33.36
N ASP A 42 13.94 -7.93 -33.69
CA ASP A 42 15.23 -7.62 -34.35
C ASP A 42 16.35 -7.29 -33.38
N LEU A 43 16.13 -7.49 -32.07
CA LEU A 43 17.12 -7.19 -31.06
C LEU A 43 17.83 -8.48 -30.62
N PRO A 44 19.19 -8.57 -30.76
CA PRO A 44 19.89 -9.75 -30.29
C PRO A 44 19.74 -9.92 -28.78
N GLY A 45 19.67 -11.16 -28.29
CA GLY A 45 19.38 -11.47 -26.89
C GLY A 45 20.31 -10.80 -25.87
N TRP A 46 21.61 -10.69 -26.20
CA TRP A 46 22.59 -9.96 -25.37
C TRP A 46 22.29 -8.44 -25.32
N GLY A 47 21.85 -7.86 -26.46
CA GLY A 47 21.46 -6.46 -26.53
C GLY A 47 20.22 -6.17 -25.70
N ALA A 48 19.21 -7.06 -25.76
CA ALA A 48 18.02 -6.98 -24.91
C ALA A 48 18.38 -7.05 -23.43
N ALA A 49 19.30 -7.94 -23.04
CA ALA A 49 19.77 -8.06 -21.66
C ALA A 49 20.50 -6.78 -21.18
N LEU A 50 21.39 -6.20 -22.01
CA LEU A 50 22.06 -4.94 -21.67
C LEU A 50 21.07 -3.78 -21.50
N LEU A 51 20.12 -3.61 -22.41
CA LEU A 51 19.09 -2.58 -22.30
C LEU A 51 18.21 -2.78 -21.06
N GLN A 52 17.93 -4.04 -20.70
CA GLN A 52 17.19 -4.37 -19.48
C GLN A 52 17.98 -3.98 -18.22
N ILE A 53 19.29 -4.23 -18.18
CA ILE A 53 20.18 -3.82 -17.08
C ILE A 53 20.21 -2.30 -16.95
N VAL A 54 20.37 -1.57 -18.07
CA VAL A 54 20.32 -0.11 -18.08
C VAL A 54 18.96 0.39 -17.58
N GLY A 55 17.85 -0.25 -17.98
CA GLY A 55 16.52 0.03 -17.49
C GLY A 55 16.40 -0.09 -15.98
N TRP A 56 16.90 -1.16 -15.40
CA TRP A 56 16.96 -1.32 -13.94
C TRP A 56 17.84 -0.26 -13.28
N GLY A 57 18.95 0.11 -13.90
CA GLY A 57 19.80 1.23 -13.46
C GLY A 57 19.03 2.56 -13.39
N CYS A 58 18.19 2.84 -14.39
CA CYS A 58 17.31 4.00 -14.38
C CYS A 58 16.34 3.98 -13.19
N PHE A 59 15.73 2.83 -12.89
CA PHE A 59 14.83 2.70 -11.75
C PHE A 59 15.57 2.88 -10.42
N CYS A 60 16.77 2.32 -10.27
CA CYS A 60 17.61 2.58 -9.11
C CYS A 60 17.92 4.09 -8.97
N ALA A 61 18.29 4.78 -10.04
CA ALA A 61 18.55 6.22 -10.02
C ALA A 61 17.32 7.06 -9.63
N MET A 62 16.11 6.62 -10.00
CA MET A 62 14.86 7.31 -9.65
C MET A 62 14.48 7.18 -8.18
N PHE A 63 14.70 6.03 -7.55
CA PHE A 63 14.17 5.71 -6.22
C PHE A 63 15.23 5.68 -5.12
N MET A 64 16.47 5.39 -5.44
CA MET A 64 17.55 5.35 -4.46
C MET A 64 18.01 6.77 -4.10
N ARG A 65 18.31 6.95 -2.83
CA ARG A 65 18.99 8.14 -2.32
C ARG A 65 20.41 7.75 -1.92
N PHE A 66 21.37 8.39 -2.53
CA PHE A 66 22.77 8.20 -2.19
C PHE A 66 23.13 9.18 -1.07
N GLU A 67 23.45 8.65 0.11
CA GLU A 67 23.75 9.46 1.30
C GLU A 67 24.99 10.34 1.12
N ARG A 68 25.94 9.90 0.29
CA ARG A 68 27.17 10.65 -0.03
C ARG A 68 26.93 11.84 -0.97
N LEU A 69 25.77 11.94 -1.60
CA LEU A 69 25.46 13.00 -2.55
C LEU A 69 24.62 14.11 -1.90
N SER A 70 24.85 15.35 -2.32
CA SER A 70 24.01 16.49 -1.91
C SER A 70 22.56 16.30 -2.36
N ALA A 71 21.62 17.03 -1.73
CA ALA A 71 20.20 16.97 -2.10
C ALA A 71 19.96 17.35 -3.57
N ASN A 72 20.74 18.29 -4.10
CA ASN A 72 20.64 18.71 -5.50
C ASN A 72 21.21 17.64 -6.45
N ALA A 73 22.34 17.03 -6.09
CA ALA A 73 22.91 15.92 -6.87
C ALA A 73 21.96 14.73 -6.93
N ASN A 74 21.31 14.36 -5.82
CA ASN A 74 20.28 13.30 -5.81
C ASN A 74 19.06 13.67 -6.68
N ARG A 75 18.70 14.94 -6.79
CA ARG A 75 17.64 15.36 -7.74
C ARG A 75 18.10 15.20 -9.19
N ILE A 76 19.32 15.59 -9.51
CA ILE A 76 19.90 15.44 -10.85
C ILE A 76 19.93 13.95 -11.23
N VAL A 77 20.40 13.07 -10.35
CA VAL A 77 20.43 11.61 -10.57
C VAL A 77 19.00 11.09 -10.85
N CYS A 78 18.01 11.52 -10.09
CA CYS A 78 16.62 11.13 -10.33
C CYS A 78 16.11 11.60 -11.69
N PHE A 79 16.36 12.86 -12.07
CA PHE A 79 15.95 13.40 -13.39
C PHE A 79 16.70 12.71 -14.54
N THR A 80 17.98 12.43 -14.38
CA THR A 80 18.76 11.68 -15.37
C THR A 80 18.18 10.28 -15.55
N GLY A 81 17.82 9.57 -14.47
CA GLY A 81 17.16 8.27 -14.56
C GLY A 81 15.85 8.31 -15.33
N ILE A 82 15.01 9.33 -15.09
CA ILE A 82 13.75 9.54 -15.83
C ILE A 82 14.04 9.82 -17.31
N ALA A 83 14.94 10.75 -17.61
CA ALA A 83 15.29 11.14 -18.96
C ALA A 83 15.85 9.96 -19.77
N THR A 84 16.75 9.17 -19.16
CA THR A 84 17.29 7.97 -19.79
C THR A 84 16.21 6.91 -20.04
N ALA A 85 15.29 6.70 -19.10
CA ALA A 85 14.17 5.78 -19.29
C ALA A 85 13.26 6.21 -20.45
N VAL A 86 12.94 7.51 -20.54
CA VAL A 86 12.18 8.06 -21.67
C VAL A 86 12.93 7.90 -22.98
N ALA A 87 14.24 8.20 -22.99
CA ALA A 87 15.08 8.02 -24.19
C ALA A 87 15.14 6.56 -24.65
N LEU A 88 15.25 5.60 -23.71
CA LEU A 88 15.22 4.16 -24.03
C LEU A 88 13.87 3.74 -24.65
N MET A 89 12.76 4.21 -24.10
CA MET A 89 11.42 3.93 -24.65
C MET A 89 11.25 4.56 -26.03
N ALA A 90 11.74 5.80 -26.22
CA ALA A 90 11.71 6.48 -27.51
C ALA A 90 12.59 5.73 -28.54
N ALA A 91 13.81 5.33 -28.18
CA ALA A 91 14.70 4.54 -29.02
C ALA A 91 14.06 3.19 -29.38
N ALA A 92 13.44 2.50 -28.41
CA ALA A 92 12.72 1.26 -28.67
C ALA A 92 11.59 1.43 -29.70
N ARG A 93 10.86 2.53 -29.60
CA ARG A 93 9.78 2.87 -30.54
C ARG A 93 10.30 3.22 -31.95
N LEU A 94 11.36 4.06 -32.02
CA LEU A 94 11.85 4.62 -33.27
C LEU A 94 12.73 3.66 -34.07
N ILE A 95 13.59 2.89 -33.37
CA ILE A 95 14.59 2.02 -34.00
C ILE A 95 14.02 0.63 -34.26
N TRP A 96 13.32 0.04 -33.28
CA TRP A 96 12.82 -1.34 -33.36
C TRP A 96 11.29 -1.43 -33.47
N HIS A 97 10.61 -0.30 -33.71
CA HIS A 97 9.14 -0.25 -33.83
C HIS A 97 8.39 -0.94 -32.68
N ALA A 98 9.00 -1.00 -31.49
CA ALA A 98 8.38 -1.61 -30.32
C ALA A 98 7.04 -0.93 -29.97
N PRO A 99 6.03 -1.67 -29.50
CA PRO A 99 4.71 -1.13 -29.22
C PRO A 99 4.70 -0.37 -27.88
N VAL A 100 5.42 0.75 -27.81
CA VAL A 100 5.44 1.63 -26.63
C VAL A 100 4.14 2.43 -26.59
N SER A 101 3.43 2.36 -25.45
CA SER A 101 2.18 3.05 -25.22
C SER A 101 1.99 3.41 -23.75
N VAL A 102 1.39 4.56 -23.45
CA VAL A 102 0.99 4.95 -22.10
C VAL A 102 -0.11 4.04 -21.52
N TYR A 103 -0.86 3.36 -22.37
CA TYR A 103 -1.87 2.37 -21.96
C TYR A 103 -1.26 1.03 -21.53
N ARG A 104 0.02 0.79 -21.81
CA ARG A 104 0.78 -0.34 -21.29
C ARG A 104 1.41 0.07 -19.97
N SER A 105 0.86 -0.42 -18.89
CA SER A 105 1.38 -0.19 -17.55
C SER A 105 1.31 -1.47 -16.72
N ASP A 106 2.18 -1.57 -15.72
CA ASP A 106 2.01 -2.58 -14.68
C ASP A 106 0.86 -2.14 -13.77
N ILE A 107 -0.24 -2.89 -13.84
CA ILE A 107 -1.49 -2.54 -13.16
C ILE A 107 -1.33 -2.53 -11.63
N ILE A 108 -0.50 -3.42 -11.08
CA ILE A 108 -0.29 -3.54 -9.63
C ILE A 108 0.41 -2.28 -9.12
N ILE A 109 1.48 -1.87 -9.80
CA ILE A 109 2.25 -0.68 -9.43
C ILE A 109 1.41 0.58 -9.64
N LEU A 110 0.59 0.62 -10.68
CA LEU A 110 -0.31 1.74 -10.95
C LEU A 110 -1.38 1.88 -9.85
N ILE A 111 -1.95 0.78 -9.39
CA ILE A 111 -2.85 0.76 -8.24
C ILE A 111 -2.12 1.26 -6.99
N LEU A 112 -0.91 0.77 -6.71
CA LEU A 112 -0.12 1.22 -5.56
C LEU A 112 0.20 2.72 -5.63
N ALA A 113 0.48 3.26 -6.83
CA ALA A 113 0.68 4.68 -7.04
C ALA A 113 -0.57 5.49 -6.63
N ASN A 114 -1.74 5.08 -7.13
CA ASN A 114 -3.01 5.71 -6.79
C ASN A 114 -3.33 5.59 -5.30
N MET A 115 -3.05 4.43 -4.69
CA MET A 115 -3.22 4.24 -3.26
C MET A 115 -2.26 5.10 -2.44
N ALA A 116 -1.04 5.32 -2.89
CA ALA A 116 -0.11 6.26 -2.25
C ALA A 116 -0.63 7.70 -2.29
N LEU A 117 -1.32 8.12 -3.35
CA LEU A 117 -1.96 9.43 -3.45
C LEU A 117 -3.18 9.52 -2.54
N PHE A 118 -4.22 8.73 -2.85
CA PHE A 118 -5.51 8.83 -2.18
C PHE A 118 -5.44 8.43 -0.70
N GLY A 119 -4.69 7.39 -0.36
CA GLY A 119 -4.50 6.97 1.03
C GLY A 119 -3.75 8.02 1.85
N SER A 120 -2.72 8.65 1.28
CA SER A 120 -1.98 9.73 1.97
C SER A 120 -2.84 10.98 2.14
N LEU A 121 -3.65 11.35 1.14
CA LEU A 121 -4.57 12.50 1.23
C LEU A 121 -5.68 12.20 2.25
N THR A 122 -6.32 11.04 2.19
CA THR A 122 -7.31 10.62 3.17
C THR A 122 -6.75 10.71 4.58
N TRP A 123 -5.55 10.15 4.82
CA TRP A 123 -4.92 10.25 6.12
C TRP A 123 -4.62 11.70 6.51
N LEU A 124 -4.14 12.53 5.59
CA LEU A 124 -3.78 13.92 5.87
C LEU A 124 -4.98 14.75 6.33
N PHE A 125 -6.13 14.59 5.66
CA PHE A 125 -7.36 15.33 5.98
C PHE A 125 -8.10 14.76 7.19
N THR A 126 -7.94 13.47 7.49
CA THR A 126 -8.65 12.78 8.58
C THR A 126 -7.76 12.40 9.76
N ARG A 127 -6.52 12.92 9.82
CA ARG A 127 -5.52 12.50 10.82
C ARG A 127 -5.95 12.68 12.28
N ASN A 128 -6.78 13.69 12.54
CA ASN A 128 -7.25 14.04 13.89
C ASN A 128 -8.66 13.50 14.18
N ASP A 129 -9.32 12.93 13.19
CA ASP A 129 -10.68 12.42 13.31
C ASP A 129 -10.79 11.00 12.71
N ILE A 130 -10.75 10.02 13.61
CA ILE A 130 -10.92 8.61 13.23
C ILE A 130 -12.33 8.33 12.71
N ARG A 131 -13.35 9.08 13.15
CA ARG A 131 -14.75 8.88 12.73
C ARG A 131 -14.90 9.27 11.26
N ALA A 132 -14.33 10.41 10.86
CA ALA A 132 -14.30 10.82 9.46
C ALA A 132 -13.59 9.79 8.58
N ARG A 133 -12.48 9.19 9.08
CA ARG A 133 -11.74 8.15 8.37
C ARG A 133 -12.57 6.88 8.21
N LEU A 134 -13.28 6.46 9.25
CA LEU A 134 -14.20 5.32 9.20
C LEU A 134 -15.41 5.60 8.32
N ALA A 135 -15.95 6.83 8.33
CA ALA A 135 -17.05 7.22 7.45
C ALA A 135 -16.66 7.10 5.96
N ILE A 136 -15.43 7.49 5.58
CA ILE A 136 -14.92 7.29 4.23
C ILE A 136 -14.85 5.80 3.88
N LEU A 137 -14.39 4.96 4.81
CA LEU A 137 -14.33 3.51 4.62
C LEU A 137 -15.73 2.93 4.37
N VAL A 138 -16.69 3.26 5.23
CA VAL A 138 -18.09 2.81 5.11
C VAL A 138 -18.70 3.27 3.79
N LEU A 139 -18.45 4.53 3.39
CA LEU A 139 -18.92 5.08 2.11
C LEU A 139 -18.37 4.29 0.92
N LEU A 140 -17.08 3.96 0.94
CA LEU A 140 -16.45 3.17 -0.13
C LEU A 140 -17.03 1.76 -0.21
N VAL A 141 -17.26 1.11 0.92
CA VAL A 141 -17.91 -0.21 0.99
C VAL A 141 -19.34 -0.12 0.46
N ALA A 142 -20.11 0.89 0.88
CA ALA A 142 -21.49 1.10 0.42
C ALA A 142 -21.54 1.35 -1.10
N LEU A 143 -20.66 2.19 -1.63
CA LEU A 143 -20.56 2.41 -3.09
C LEU A 143 -20.19 1.13 -3.84
N ARG A 144 -19.24 0.34 -3.30
CA ARG A 144 -18.82 -0.92 -3.93
C ARG A 144 -19.93 -1.97 -3.92
N THR A 145 -20.66 -2.09 -2.82
CA THR A 145 -21.80 -3.03 -2.74
C THR A 145 -22.95 -2.57 -3.64
N GLY A 146 -23.27 -1.26 -3.65
CA GLY A 146 -24.28 -0.70 -4.53
C GLY A 146 -23.94 -0.85 -6.02
N ALA A 147 -22.65 -0.84 -6.38
CA ALA A 147 -22.20 -1.06 -7.76
C ALA A 147 -22.45 -2.49 -8.27
N GLY A 148 -22.79 -3.43 -7.40
CA GLY A 148 -23.24 -4.79 -7.80
C GLY A 148 -24.67 -4.83 -8.36
N VAL A 149 -25.44 -3.76 -8.27
CA VAL A 149 -26.80 -3.66 -8.80
C VAL A 149 -26.73 -3.10 -10.24
N GLU A 150 -27.13 -3.91 -11.21
CA GLU A 150 -27.12 -3.51 -12.63
C GLU A 150 -27.99 -2.28 -12.89
N GLY A 151 -27.48 -1.35 -13.67
CA GLY A 151 -28.17 -0.11 -14.03
C GLY A 151 -28.21 0.95 -12.92
N SER A 152 -27.58 0.71 -11.77
CA SER A 152 -27.52 1.70 -10.68
C SER A 152 -26.56 2.85 -10.99
N TRP A 153 -26.82 4.04 -10.44
CA TRP A 153 -25.91 5.17 -10.55
C TRP A 153 -24.55 4.88 -9.86
N THR A 154 -24.57 4.02 -8.84
CA THR A 154 -23.35 3.57 -8.15
C THR A 154 -22.48 2.70 -9.04
N GLN A 155 -23.07 1.86 -9.90
CA GLN A 155 -22.36 1.11 -10.92
C GLN A 155 -21.72 2.07 -11.93
N ALA A 156 -22.51 3.03 -12.49
CA ALA A 156 -21.99 4.01 -13.43
C ALA A 156 -20.81 4.82 -12.86
N LEU A 157 -20.90 5.22 -11.59
CA LEU A 157 -19.80 5.91 -10.91
C LEU A 157 -18.58 5.00 -10.73
N TRP A 158 -18.80 3.73 -10.36
CA TRP A 158 -17.72 2.79 -10.08
C TRP A 158 -16.95 2.37 -11.33
N ASP A 159 -17.66 2.25 -12.45
CA ASP A 159 -17.08 1.90 -13.76
C ASP A 159 -16.46 3.10 -14.47
N MET A 160 -16.60 4.30 -13.90
CA MET A 160 -16.05 5.51 -14.48
C MET A 160 -14.51 5.45 -14.54
N THR A 161 -13.97 5.73 -15.71
CA THR A 161 -12.54 5.76 -16.00
C THR A 161 -12.10 7.15 -16.45
N PRO A 162 -11.95 8.14 -15.54
CA PRO A 162 -11.65 9.52 -15.91
C PRO A 162 -10.35 9.68 -16.71
N VAL A 163 -9.34 8.87 -16.35
CA VAL A 163 -8.04 8.84 -17.05
C VAL A 163 -7.65 7.37 -17.24
N PRO A 164 -8.12 6.71 -18.33
CA PRO A 164 -8.04 5.25 -18.48
C PRO A 164 -6.65 4.65 -18.33
N TRP A 165 -5.61 5.37 -18.70
CA TRP A 165 -4.21 4.93 -18.60
C TRP A 165 -3.59 5.20 -17.21
N LEU A 166 -4.22 5.99 -16.33
CA LEU A 166 -3.66 6.44 -15.07
C LEU A 166 -4.54 6.13 -13.86
N PHE A 167 -5.86 6.35 -13.97
CA PHE A 167 -6.79 6.25 -12.87
C PHE A 167 -8.16 5.72 -13.30
N ARG A 168 -8.67 4.76 -12.52
CA ARG A 168 -10.04 4.23 -12.58
C ARG A 168 -10.65 4.29 -11.19
N PHE A 169 -11.94 4.57 -11.10
CA PHE A 169 -12.64 4.58 -9.80
C PHE A 169 -12.57 3.21 -9.09
N ASP A 170 -12.59 2.11 -9.84
CA ASP A 170 -12.44 0.75 -9.31
C ASP A 170 -11.18 0.56 -8.44
N TYR A 171 -10.12 1.34 -8.67
CA TYR A 171 -8.91 1.28 -7.83
C TYR A 171 -9.16 1.71 -6.39
N LEU A 172 -10.20 2.54 -6.13
CA LEU A 172 -10.49 3.03 -4.78
C LEU A 172 -10.92 1.91 -3.81
N LYS A 173 -11.31 0.73 -4.30
CA LYS A 173 -11.56 -0.45 -3.46
C LYS A 173 -10.37 -0.79 -2.56
N TYR A 174 -9.15 -0.55 -3.01
CA TYR A 174 -7.94 -0.83 -2.24
C TYR A 174 -7.72 0.16 -1.08
N LEU A 175 -8.43 1.30 -1.04
CA LEU A 175 -8.46 2.17 0.14
C LEU A 175 -9.07 1.45 1.36
N CYS A 176 -9.94 0.47 1.13
CA CYS A 176 -10.45 -0.38 2.19
C CYS A 176 -9.34 -1.11 2.96
N ILE A 177 -8.19 -1.37 2.33
CA ILE A 177 -7.00 -1.94 2.97
C ILE A 177 -6.12 -0.84 3.59
N ILE A 178 -5.95 0.27 2.87
CA ILE A 178 -5.04 1.35 3.29
C ILE A 178 -5.57 2.09 4.52
N ILE A 179 -6.88 2.38 4.57
CA ILE A 179 -7.47 3.16 5.67
C ILE A 179 -7.25 2.49 7.02
N PRO A 180 -7.60 1.21 7.24
CA PRO A 180 -7.28 0.51 8.49
C PRO A 180 -5.78 0.44 8.77
N GLY A 181 -4.96 0.24 7.75
CA GLY A 181 -3.50 0.28 7.89
C GLY A 181 -3.00 1.64 8.42
N THR A 182 -3.62 2.75 8.03
CA THR A 182 -3.28 4.07 8.60
C THR A 182 -3.69 4.21 10.06
N ILE A 183 -4.80 3.59 10.47
CA ILE A 183 -5.26 3.60 11.87
C ILE A 183 -4.29 2.78 12.73
N ALA A 184 -3.92 1.59 12.27
CA ALA A 184 -2.91 0.76 12.93
C ALA A 184 -1.56 1.49 13.05
N GLY A 185 -1.12 2.16 11.97
CA GLY A 185 0.10 2.98 11.97
C GLY A 185 0.05 4.14 12.97
N ASP A 186 -1.08 4.81 13.12
CA ASP A 186 -1.28 5.86 14.10
C ASP A 186 -1.23 5.31 15.54
N ALA A 187 -1.79 4.12 15.79
CA ALA A 187 -1.75 3.45 17.09
C ALA A 187 -0.31 3.05 17.47
N ILE A 188 0.45 2.47 16.52
CA ILE A 188 1.86 2.14 16.72
C ILE A 188 2.67 3.41 17.02
N PHE A 189 2.48 4.48 16.25
CA PHE A 189 3.19 5.74 16.46
C PHE A 189 2.88 6.34 17.84
N ALA A 190 1.62 6.33 18.28
CA ALA A 190 1.23 6.78 19.59
C ALA A 190 1.88 5.94 20.71
N ALA A 191 1.96 4.62 20.54
CA ALA A 191 2.64 3.73 21.50
C ALA A 191 4.15 4.01 21.58
N MET A 192 4.80 4.30 20.45
CA MET A 192 6.23 4.63 20.41
C MET A 192 6.56 5.98 21.09
N GLN A 193 5.58 6.89 21.18
CA GLN A 193 5.77 8.17 21.86
C GLN A 193 5.50 8.12 23.37
N ARG A 194 4.86 7.06 23.86
CA ARG A 194 4.69 6.86 25.29
C ARG A 194 6.06 6.60 25.90
N THR A 195 6.55 7.53 26.71
CA THR A 195 7.85 7.43 27.40
C THR A 195 7.83 6.22 28.34
N PRO A 196 8.87 5.39 28.40
CA PRO A 196 8.99 4.30 29.36
C PRO A 196 9.29 4.90 30.74
N GLY A 197 8.27 5.32 31.47
CA GLY A 197 8.43 6.04 32.73
C GLY A 197 7.56 5.58 33.89
N LYS A 198 6.82 4.49 33.73
CA LYS A 198 6.18 3.77 34.86
C LYS A 198 6.53 2.30 34.70
N GLU A 199 6.94 1.70 35.82
CA GLU A 199 7.31 0.31 35.95
C GLU A 199 6.51 -0.59 35.02
N THR A 200 7.21 -1.19 34.09
CA THR A 200 6.65 -2.13 33.12
C THR A 200 6.20 -3.34 33.93
N GLU A 201 4.91 -3.44 34.23
CA GLU A 201 4.33 -4.73 34.58
C GLU A 201 4.76 -5.72 33.50
N LYS A 202 5.58 -6.69 33.90
CA LYS A 202 6.10 -7.71 32.99
C LYS A 202 4.90 -8.43 32.39
N PRO A 203 4.84 -8.58 31.05
CA PRO A 203 3.73 -9.28 30.41
C PRO A 203 3.58 -10.67 31.01
N ASN A 204 2.36 -11.08 31.25
CA ASN A 204 2.07 -12.41 31.79
C ASN A 204 2.47 -13.46 30.73
N ARG A 205 3.63 -14.10 30.91
CA ARG A 205 4.20 -15.03 29.93
C ARG A 205 3.23 -16.09 29.44
N PRO A 206 2.44 -16.81 30.29
CA PRO A 206 1.48 -17.80 29.80
C PRO A 206 0.37 -17.20 28.91
N VAL A 207 -0.09 -15.99 29.19
CA VAL A 207 -1.09 -15.32 28.35
C VAL A 207 -0.50 -14.93 26.99
N SER A 208 0.71 -14.37 26.99
CA SER A 208 1.41 -14.01 25.75
C SER A 208 1.69 -15.24 24.86
N ILE A 209 2.09 -16.37 25.47
CA ILE A 209 2.29 -17.64 24.75
C ILE A 209 0.94 -18.15 24.20
N GLY A 210 -0.13 -18.08 24.98
CA GLY A 210 -1.46 -18.49 24.55
C GLY A 210 -1.96 -17.68 23.34
N ILE A 211 -1.77 -16.36 23.34
CA ILE A 211 -2.10 -15.48 22.21
C ILE A 211 -1.28 -15.85 20.98
N LEU A 212 0.03 -16.12 21.14
CA LEU A 212 0.89 -16.54 20.02
C LEU A 212 0.42 -17.85 19.41
N ILE A 213 0.06 -18.84 20.25
CA ILE A 213 -0.48 -20.13 19.79
C ILE A 213 -1.79 -19.94 19.04
N LEU A 214 -2.72 -19.12 19.56
CA LEU A 214 -3.99 -18.84 18.91
C LEU A 214 -3.79 -18.11 17.56
N THR A 215 -2.86 -17.16 17.50
CA THR A 215 -2.51 -16.48 16.25
C THR A 215 -1.95 -17.46 15.21
N ALA A 216 -1.05 -18.36 15.63
CA ALA A 216 -0.53 -19.42 14.77
C ALA A 216 -1.64 -20.38 14.32
N ALA A 217 -2.57 -20.75 15.21
CA ALA A 217 -3.71 -21.60 14.90
C ALA A 217 -4.64 -20.92 13.86
N ILE A 218 -4.93 -19.63 14.01
CA ILE A 218 -5.69 -18.84 13.01
C ILE A 218 -5.00 -18.92 11.65
N PHE A 219 -3.69 -18.66 11.61
CA PHE A 219 -2.92 -18.68 10.38
C PHE A 219 -2.97 -20.05 9.68
N VAL A 220 -2.70 -21.14 10.42
CA VAL A 220 -2.72 -22.52 9.90
C VAL A 220 -4.12 -22.90 9.43
N THR A 221 -5.16 -22.56 10.19
CA THR A 221 -6.56 -22.85 9.84
C THR A 221 -6.95 -22.13 8.54
N ASN A 222 -6.57 -20.85 8.39
CA ASN A 222 -6.86 -20.11 7.17
C ASN A 222 -6.10 -20.69 5.97
N MET A 223 -4.82 -21.01 6.10
CA MET A 223 -4.06 -21.66 5.04
C MET A 223 -4.68 -22.99 4.61
N TRP A 224 -5.02 -23.83 5.56
CA TRP A 224 -5.62 -25.12 5.30
C TRP A 224 -7.03 -24.99 4.73
N GLY A 225 -7.88 -24.13 5.32
CA GLY A 225 -9.27 -23.93 4.88
C GLY A 225 -9.38 -23.36 3.48
N LEU A 226 -8.49 -22.42 3.11
CA LEU A 226 -8.41 -21.87 1.75
C LEU A 226 -7.89 -22.91 0.75
N PHE A 227 -6.88 -23.69 1.13
CA PHE A 227 -6.33 -24.75 0.27
C PHE A 227 -7.33 -25.86 0.00
N THR A 228 -8.04 -26.33 1.03
CA THR A 228 -9.02 -27.42 0.92
C THR A 228 -10.41 -26.93 0.49
N ARG A 229 -10.63 -25.62 0.38
CA ARG A 229 -11.91 -24.96 0.08
C ARG A 229 -13.03 -25.25 1.08
N HIS A 230 -12.70 -25.66 2.30
CA HIS A 230 -13.66 -25.84 3.40
C HIS A 230 -13.98 -24.50 4.08
N LEU A 231 -14.58 -23.56 3.34
CA LEU A 231 -14.77 -22.16 3.76
C LEU A 231 -15.60 -22.03 5.04
N VAL A 232 -16.66 -22.82 5.21
CA VAL A 232 -17.54 -22.74 6.39
C VAL A 232 -16.76 -23.08 7.66
N TRP A 233 -16.03 -24.19 7.66
CA TRP A 233 -15.21 -24.59 8.81
C TRP A 233 -14.09 -23.61 9.07
N ASN A 234 -13.50 -23.06 8.02
CA ASN A 234 -12.48 -22.02 8.14
C ASN A 234 -13.02 -20.79 8.88
N ILE A 235 -14.20 -20.30 8.48
CA ILE A 235 -14.84 -19.14 9.13
C ILE A 235 -15.13 -19.43 10.59
N VAL A 236 -15.75 -20.58 10.89
CA VAL A 236 -16.12 -20.96 12.27
C VAL A 236 -14.88 -21.03 13.16
N LEU A 237 -13.83 -21.73 12.74
CA LEU A 237 -12.61 -21.88 13.53
C LEU A 237 -11.87 -20.55 13.70
N THR A 238 -11.82 -19.72 12.65
CA THR A 238 -11.21 -18.38 12.70
C THR A 238 -11.95 -17.50 13.72
N LEU A 239 -13.28 -17.52 13.73
CA LEU A 239 -14.09 -16.78 14.71
C LEU A 239 -13.83 -17.28 16.14
N VAL A 240 -13.84 -18.59 16.36
CA VAL A 240 -13.61 -19.19 17.69
C VAL A 240 -12.23 -18.79 18.23
N PHE A 241 -11.18 -19.01 17.43
CA PHE A 241 -9.82 -18.66 17.84
C PHE A 241 -9.62 -17.15 17.98
N GLY A 242 -10.23 -16.33 17.12
CA GLY A 242 -10.18 -14.89 17.17
C GLY A 242 -10.85 -14.34 18.44
N PHE A 243 -12.03 -14.80 18.79
CA PHE A 243 -12.71 -14.41 20.02
C PHE A 243 -11.96 -14.89 21.26
N ALA A 244 -11.40 -16.09 21.26
CA ALA A 244 -10.57 -16.59 22.34
C ALA A 244 -9.32 -15.73 22.54
N ALA A 245 -8.61 -15.39 21.46
CA ALA A 245 -7.45 -14.51 21.52
C ALA A 245 -7.82 -13.09 21.98
N MET A 246 -8.94 -12.53 21.53
CA MET A 246 -9.43 -11.23 21.96
C MET A 246 -9.79 -11.24 23.46
N TYR A 247 -10.42 -12.31 23.94
CA TYR A 247 -10.72 -12.48 25.37
C TYR A 247 -9.45 -12.52 26.20
N MET A 248 -8.43 -13.31 25.78
CA MET A 248 -7.14 -13.36 26.44
C MET A 248 -6.41 -12.02 26.44
N LEU A 249 -6.43 -11.31 25.31
CA LEU A 249 -5.85 -9.96 25.19
C LEU A 249 -6.51 -8.96 26.15
N ARG A 250 -7.83 -8.98 26.28
CA ARG A 250 -8.54 -8.10 27.21
C ARG A 250 -8.22 -8.37 28.69
N LYS A 251 -7.83 -9.61 29.02
CA LYS A 251 -7.43 -9.99 30.37
C LYS A 251 -5.99 -9.60 30.68
N GLU A 252 -5.16 -9.38 29.67
CA GLU A 252 -3.77 -8.95 29.81
C GLU A 252 -3.70 -7.48 30.22
N ARG A 253 -3.17 -7.17 31.39
CA ARG A 253 -2.94 -5.80 31.87
C ARG A 253 -1.48 -5.38 31.63
N SER A 254 -1.09 -5.17 30.38
CA SER A 254 0.23 -4.64 30.08
C SER A 254 0.16 -3.16 29.67
N ASN A 255 1.25 -2.42 29.80
CA ASN A 255 1.34 -1.03 29.37
C ASN A 255 1.11 -0.80 27.87
N GLN A 256 1.14 -1.87 27.08
CA GLN A 256 0.88 -1.87 25.64
C GLN A 256 -0.45 -2.54 25.27
N HIS A 257 -1.30 -2.82 26.26
CA HIS A 257 -2.57 -3.50 26.09
C HIS A 257 -3.42 -2.88 24.98
N ASP A 258 -3.64 -1.57 25.00
CA ASP A 258 -4.45 -0.85 24.02
C ASP A 258 -3.90 -0.99 22.60
N LEU A 259 -2.57 -1.04 22.45
CA LEU A 259 -1.92 -1.24 21.17
C LEU A 259 -2.19 -2.65 20.65
N TYR A 260 -1.98 -3.68 21.47
CA TYR A 260 -2.19 -5.07 21.07
C TYR A 260 -3.65 -5.37 20.74
N VAL A 261 -4.60 -4.87 21.56
CA VAL A 261 -6.03 -5.00 21.30
C VAL A 261 -6.41 -4.33 19.98
N SER A 262 -5.92 -3.12 19.72
CA SER A 262 -6.18 -2.41 18.46
C SER A 262 -5.60 -3.14 17.26
N LEU A 263 -4.34 -3.57 17.32
CA LEU A 263 -3.68 -4.27 16.21
C LEU A 263 -4.33 -5.62 15.92
N PHE A 264 -4.64 -6.37 16.96
CA PHE A 264 -5.31 -7.66 16.82
C PHE A 264 -6.73 -7.49 16.28
N GLY A 265 -7.49 -6.51 16.78
CA GLY A 265 -8.85 -6.21 16.29
C GLY A 265 -8.85 -5.86 14.80
N TRP A 266 -7.92 -5.02 14.35
CA TRP A 266 -7.78 -4.70 12.93
C TRP A 266 -7.29 -5.88 12.10
N GLY A 267 -6.36 -6.68 12.61
CA GLY A 267 -5.92 -7.91 11.94
C GLY A 267 -7.07 -8.91 11.79
N PHE A 268 -7.86 -9.10 12.85
CA PHE A 268 -9.01 -10.00 12.84
C PHE A 268 -10.15 -9.54 11.92
N PHE A 269 -10.34 -8.22 11.76
CA PHE A 269 -11.31 -7.66 10.81
C PHE A 269 -10.98 -8.05 9.35
N TRP A 270 -9.71 -8.28 9.03
CA TRP A 270 -9.26 -8.60 7.67
C TRP A 270 -9.14 -10.09 7.36
N LEU A 271 -9.31 -10.95 8.35
CA LEU A 271 -9.40 -12.40 8.17
C LEU A 271 -10.80 -12.84 7.73
#